data_de26b49035a26a10b20c1447f7de9295
#
_entry.id   de26b49035a26a10b20c1447f7de9295
#
_cell.length_a   1.000
_cell.length_b   1.000
_cell.length_c   1.000
_cell.angle_alpha   90.00
_cell.angle_beta   90.00
_cell.angle_gamma   90.00
#
_symmetry.space_group_name_H-M   'P 1'
#
loop_
_entity.id
_entity.type
_entity.pdbx_description
1 polymer ?
#
loop_
_entity_poly.entity_id
_entity_poly.type
_entity_poly.pdbx_seq_one_letter_code
_entity_poly.pdbx_strand_id
1 'polypeptide(L)'
;MNYGKFTDTIFSKVMLALALINNPEIAPEVRQFNLEILFREVGNAVYAKVYDMNAFDFGIEHTVGAGMDDRYYGLAKKASYSVSTGDVAIADQVRNFINQCGAQAQQHAMTNARQSGHYPTASRRTVGDTCKWCRSKAAENVENPPAEFFHRHAGCDCQIITKGYKSRNGLLQNYVKPKDR
;
A
#
# COMPACT_ATOMS: atom_id res chain seq x y z
N MET A 1 6.28 -12.12 -7.55
CA MET A 1 6.41 -12.12 -6.04
C MET A 1 5.02 -11.96 -5.45
N ASN A 2 4.68 -12.66 -4.35
CA ASN A 2 3.38 -12.54 -3.72
C ASN A 2 3.39 -11.30 -2.80
N TYR A 3 2.42 -10.38 -2.99
CA TYR A 3 2.27 -9.16 -2.18
C TYR A 3 2.21 -9.47 -0.67
N GLY A 4 1.44 -10.49 -0.27
CA GLY A 4 1.33 -10.88 1.13
C GLY A 4 2.67 -11.29 1.75
N LYS A 5 3.46 -12.13 1.05
CA LYS A 5 4.80 -12.52 1.53
C LYS A 5 5.74 -11.33 1.64
N PHE A 6 5.63 -10.36 0.72
CA PHE A 6 6.44 -9.15 0.78
C PHE A 6 6.09 -8.30 2.00
N THR A 7 4.80 -8.02 2.21
CA THR A 7 4.35 -7.22 3.36
C THR A 7 4.66 -7.88 4.70
N ASP A 8 4.53 -9.20 4.81
CA ASP A 8 4.89 -9.95 6.02
C ASP A 8 6.40 -9.89 6.31
N THR A 9 7.23 -9.96 5.26
CA THR A 9 8.68 -9.82 5.40
C THR A 9 9.06 -8.42 5.89
N ILE A 10 8.47 -7.38 5.31
CA ILE A 10 8.69 -5.99 5.74
C ILE A 10 8.20 -5.81 7.18
N PHE A 11 7.01 -6.28 7.50
CA PHE A 11 6.45 -6.22 8.85
C PHE A 11 7.41 -6.82 9.89
N SER A 12 7.92 -8.02 9.64
CA SER A 12 8.86 -8.69 10.56
C SER A 12 10.14 -7.88 10.78
N LYS A 13 10.72 -7.31 9.69
CA LYS A 13 11.92 -6.47 9.77
C LYS A 13 11.66 -5.18 10.56
N VAL A 14 10.50 -4.55 10.35
CA VAL A 14 10.11 -3.32 11.05
C VAL A 14 9.94 -3.62 12.54
N MET A 15 9.30 -4.74 12.91
CA MET A 15 9.14 -5.11 14.32
C MET A 15 10.48 -5.33 15.03
N LEU A 16 11.47 -5.91 14.34
CA LEU A 16 12.83 -6.06 14.88
C LEU A 16 13.50 -4.69 15.09
N ALA A 17 13.42 -3.79 14.09
CA ALA A 17 13.98 -2.44 14.21
C ALA A 17 13.30 -1.64 15.32
N LEU A 18 11.98 -1.76 15.48
CA LEU A 18 11.22 -1.10 16.54
C LEU A 18 11.63 -1.57 17.94
N ALA A 19 11.94 -2.85 18.12
CA ALA A 19 12.42 -3.36 19.39
C ALA A 19 13.73 -2.71 19.83
N LEU A 20 14.60 -2.32 18.87
CA LEU A 20 15.85 -1.62 19.14
C LEU A 20 15.65 -0.13 19.38
N ILE A 21 14.80 0.53 18.58
CA ILE A 21 14.59 1.98 18.63
C ILE A 21 13.74 2.38 19.83
N ASN A 22 12.74 1.56 20.17
CA ASN A 22 11.80 1.86 21.26
C ASN A 22 12.36 1.49 22.64
N ASN A 23 13.68 1.58 22.82
CA ASN A 23 14.35 1.38 24.09
C ASN A 23 14.04 2.57 25.02
N PRO A 24 13.53 2.34 26.26
CA PRO A 24 13.23 3.39 27.22
C PRO A 24 14.44 4.19 27.69
N GLU A 25 15.66 3.66 27.52
CA GLU A 25 16.91 4.36 27.84
C GLU A 25 17.28 5.46 26.83
N ILE A 26 16.68 5.42 25.64
CA ILE A 26 16.84 6.46 24.62
C ILE A 26 15.93 7.64 24.94
N ALA A 27 16.45 8.87 24.88
CA ALA A 27 15.67 10.07 25.09
C ALA A 27 14.42 10.10 24.18
N PRO A 28 13.24 10.51 24.68
CA PRO A 28 11.98 10.45 23.93
C PRO A 28 12.03 11.14 22.56
N GLU A 29 12.71 12.27 22.47
CA GLU A 29 12.85 13.05 21.23
C GLU A 29 13.67 12.29 20.18
N VAL A 30 14.74 11.62 20.63
CA VAL A 30 15.59 10.80 19.76
C VAL A 30 14.84 9.56 19.29
N ARG A 31 14.07 8.93 20.17
CA ARG A 31 13.18 7.81 19.78
C ARG A 31 12.19 8.25 18.72
N GLN A 32 11.48 9.36 18.98
CA GLN A 32 10.50 9.89 18.03
C GLN A 32 11.12 10.18 16.67
N PHE A 33 12.29 10.80 16.64
CA PHE A 33 13.01 11.10 15.41
C PHE A 33 13.42 9.82 14.66
N ASN A 34 13.99 8.84 15.35
CA ASN A 34 14.38 7.57 14.73
C ASN A 34 13.18 6.77 14.21
N LEU A 35 12.05 6.79 14.94
CA LEU A 35 10.80 6.17 14.51
C LEU A 35 10.26 6.85 13.22
N GLU A 36 10.33 8.17 13.15
CA GLU A 36 9.89 8.91 11.96
C GLU A 36 10.75 8.55 10.74
N ILE A 37 12.06 8.48 10.89
CA ILE A 37 12.97 8.02 9.83
C ILE A 37 12.61 6.60 9.40
N LEU A 38 12.47 5.66 10.35
CA LEU A 38 12.12 4.27 10.05
C LEU A 38 10.83 4.17 9.25
N PHE A 39 9.77 4.86 9.67
CA PHE A 39 8.49 4.81 8.96
C PHE A 39 8.57 5.45 7.58
N ARG A 40 9.36 6.51 7.38
CA ARG A 40 9.60 7.09 6.05
C ARG A 40 10.29 6.11 5.12
N GLU A 41 11.37 5.48 5.57
CA GLU A 41 12.12 4.50 4.78
C GLU A 41 11.25 3.27 4.44
N VAL A 42 10.51 2.77 5.42
CA VAL A 42 9.57 1.65 5.21
C VAL A 42 8.48 2.05 4.22
N GLY A 43 7.91 3.24 4.36
CA GLY A 43 6.87 3.73 3.45
C GLY A 43 7.37 3.83 2.02
N ASN A 44 8.55 4.42 1.81
CA ASN A 44 9.20 4.51 0.51
C ASN A 44 9.47 3.12 -0.10
N ALA A 45 10.03 2.20 0.69
CA ALA A 45 10.33 0.85 0.22
C ALA A 45 9.07 0.06 -0.18
N VAL A 46 8.01 0.16 0.63
CA VAL A 46 6.73 -0.50 0.34
C VAL A 46 6.09 0.12 -0.90
N TYR A 47 6.04 1.44 -0.95
CA TYR A 47 5.44 2.16 -2.07
C TYR A 47 6.15 1.82 -3.38
N ALA A 48 7.46 1.99 -3.44
CA ALA A 48 8.25 1.72 -4.64
C ALA A 48 8.04 0.28 -5.12
N LYS A 49 8.18 -0.69 -4.21
CA LYS A 49 8.04 -2.11 -4.57
C LYS A 49 6.64 -2.47 -5.06
N VAL A 50 5.60 -1.97 -4.40
CA VAL A 50 4.22 -2.27 -4.80
C VAL A 50 3.87 -1.55 -6.11
N TYR A 51 4.35 -0.31 -6.29
CA TYR A 51 4.20 0.40 -7.56
C TYR A 51 4.84 -0.39 -8.70
N ASP A 52 6.08 -0.83 -8.56
CA ASP A 52 6.80 -1.59 -9.58
C ASP A 52 6.10 -2.89 -9.97
N MET A 53 5.62 -3.62 -8.98
CA MET A 53 4.87 -4.86 -9.23
C MET A 53 3.62 -4.60 -10.06
N ASN A 54 2.89 -3.52 -9.76
CA ASN A 54 1.70 -3.15 -10.51
C ASN A 54 2.04 -2.57 -11.88
N ALA A 55 3.07 -1.73 -11.98
CA ALA A 55 3.55 -1.18 -13.25
C ALA A 55 3.93 -2.31 -14.23
N PHE A 56 4.65 -3.33 -13.74
CA PHE A 56 4.97 -4.52 -14.52
C PHE A 56 3.69 -5.26 -14.98
N ASP A 57 2.74 -5.47 -14.07
CA ASP A 57 1.48 -6.17 -14.38
C ASP A 57 0.60 -5.37 -15.33
N PHE A 58 0.70 -4.05 -15.34
CA PHE A 58 -0.08 -3.15 -16.21
C PHE A 58 0.63 -2.82 -17.53
N GLY A 59 1.90 -3.15 -17.67
CA GLY A 59 2.69 -2.87 -18.89
C GLY A 59 3.07 -1.40 -19.05
N ILE A 60 3.16 -0.68 -17.96
CA ILE A 60 3.64 0.70 -17.93
C ILE A 60 5.11 0.75 -17.55
N GLU A 61 5.80 1.77 -18.03
CA GLU A 61 7.20 1.98 -17.67
C GLU A 61 7.35 2.22 -16.15
N HIS A 62 8.43 1.68 -15.63
CA HIS A 62 8.85 1.95 -14.26
C HIS A 62 9.24 3.43 -14.15
N THR A 63 8.52 4.18 -13.32
CA THR A 63 8.88 5.56 -13.05
C THR A 63 9.99 5.56 -12.00
N VAL A 64 11.24 5.74 -12.44
CA VAL A 64 12.37 5.91 -11.53
C VAL A 64 12.08 7.08 -10.61
N GLY A 65 12.07 6.82 -9.30
CA GLY A 65 11.78 7.86 -8.31
C GLY A 65 10.32 7.98 -7.88
N ALA A 66 9.43 7.04 -8.28
CA ALA A 66 8.13 6.94 -7.64
C ALA A 66 8.30 6.70 -6.15
N GLY A 67 8.26 7.77 -5.37
CA GLY A 67 8.38 7.76 -3.92
C GLY A 67 7.03 8.05 -3.26
N MET A 68 7.00 7.98 -1.95
CA MET A 68 5.88 8.43 -1.15
C MET A 68 5.70 9.94 -1.34
N ASP A 69 4.50 10.40 -1.65
CA ASP A 69 4.21 11.84 -1.67
C ASP A 69 4.14 12.42 -0.23
N ASP A 70 4.14 13.75 -0.11
CA ASP A 70 4.17 14.43 1.20
C ASP A 70 3.06 14.01 2.17
N ARG A 71 1.93 13.52 1.66
CA ARG A 71 0.82 13.00 2.50
C ARG A 71 1.24 11.78 3.31
N TYR A 72 2.17 10.98 2.78
CA TYR A 72 2.69 9.81 3.46
C TYR A 72 3.72 10.14 4.51
N TYR A 73 4.43 11.23 4.35
CA TYR A 73 5.29 11.73 5.41
C TYR A 73 4.45 12.12 6.63
N GLY A 74 3.26 12.68 6.41
CA GLY A 74 2.28 12.90 7.48
C GLY A 74 1.80 11.61 8.15
N LEU A 75 1.57 10.55 7.38
CA LEU A 75 1.25 9.22 7.90
C LEU A 75 2.41 8.60 8.68
N ALA A 76 3.64 8.71 8.18
CA ALA A 76 4.83 8.24 8.88
C ALA A 76 5.00 8.94 10.23
N LYS A 77 4.85 10.27 10.27
CA LYS A 77 4.88 11.05 11.49
C LYS A 77 3.79 10.64 12.48
N LYS A 78 2.56 10.43 12.00
CA LYS A 78 1.45 9.96 12.83
C LYS A 78 1.70 8.55 13.39
N ALA A 79 2.19 7.63 12.57
CA ALA A 79 2.51 6.27 12.97
C ALA A 79 3.63 6.26 14.02
N SER A 80 4.70 7.03 13.82
CA SER A 80 5.80 7.15 14.76
C SER A 80 5.35 7.71 16.11
N TYR A 81 4.49 8.73 16.11
CA TYR A 81 3.91 9.30 17.32
C TYR A 81 3.08 8.26 18.08
N SER A 82 2.16 7.58 17.39
CA SER A 82 1.31 6.56 18.04
C SER A 82 2.12 5.40 18.62
N VAL A 83 3.23 5.02 17.99
CA VAL A 83 4.14 4.00 18.54
C VAL A 83 4.88 4.53 19.77
N SER A 84 5.32 5.79 19.76
CA SER A 84 6.07 6.38 20.87
C SER A 84 5.22 6.62 22.11
N THR A 85 3.92 6.90 21.95
CA THR A 85 2.96 7.14 23.05
C THR A 85 2.34 5.85 23.59
N GLY A 86 2.41 4.75 22.83
CA GLY A 86 1.82 3.47 23.24
C GLY A 86 0.30 3.41 23.19
N ASP A 87 -0.34 4.39 22.54
CA ASP A 87 -1.81 4.52 22.50
C ASP A 87 -2.52 3.38 21.76
N VAL A 88 -1.79 2.67 20.90
CA VAL A 88 -2.32 1.53 20.10
C VAL A 88 -1.29 0.42 20.02
N ALA A 89 -1.75 -0.82 19.88
CA ALA A 89 -0.85 -1.95 19.67
C ALA A 89 0.12 -1.68 18.51
N ILE A 90 1.41 -1.69 18.80
CA ILE A 90 2.49 -1.34 17.85
C ILE A 90 2.36 -2.15 16.54
N ALA A 91 2.10 -3.46 16.68
CA ALA A 91 1.93 -4.35 15.53
C ALA A 91 0.82 -3.90 14.58
N ASP A 92 -0.31 -3.43 15.12
CA ASP A 92 -1.44 -2.96 14.32
C ASP A 92 -1.12 -1.64 13.60
N GLN A 93 -0.40 -0.72 14.27
CA GLN A 93 0.05 0.52 13.64
C GLN A 93 1.00 0.26 12.48
N VAL A 94 1.98 -0.62 12.66
CA VAL A 94 2.94 -1.00 11.61
C VAL A 94 2.20 -1.64 10.43
N ARG A 95 1.33 -2.60 10.71
CA ARG A 95 0.56 -3.30 9.66
C ARG A 95 -0.34 -2.34 8.89
N ASN A 96 -1.04 -1.45 9.59
CA ASN A 96 -1.89 -0.42 8.96
C ASN A 96 -1.08 0.51 8.08
N PHE A 97 0.07 0.98 8.56
CA PHE A 97 0.95 1.87 7.81
C PHE A 97 1.43 1.21 6.50
N ILE A 98 1.97 -0.02 6.60
CA ILE A 98 2.42 -0.79 5.43
C ILE A 98 1.29 -0.97 4.42
N ASN A 99 0.10 -1.35 4.89
CA ASN A 99 -1.06 -1.56 4.05
C ASN A 99 -1.55 -0.28 3.37
N GLN A 100 -1.48 0.87 4.05
CA GLN A 100 -1.85 2.16 3.46
C GLN A 100 -0.86 2.57 2.36
N CYS A 101 0.44 2.47 2.61
CA CYS A 101 1.47 2.76 1.60
C CYS A 101 1.30 1.89 0.36
N GLY A 102 1.03 0.59 0.55
CA GLY A 102 0.80 -0.33 -0.55
C GLY A 102 -0.48 -0.02 -1.35
N ALA A 103 -1.58 0.30 -0.67
CA ALA A 103 -2.84 0.64 -1.33
C ALA A 103 -2.72 1.90 -2.20
N GLN A 104 -1.94 2.86 -1.77
CA GLN A 104 -1.69 4.07 -2.53
C GLN A 104 -0.78 3.83 -3.73
N ALA A 105 0.24 3.01 -3.57
CA ALA A 105 1.08 2.62 -4.69
C ALA A 105 0.24 1.93 -5.79
N GLN A 106 -0.69 1.06 -5.41
CA GLN A 106 -1.65 0.44 -6.33
C GLN A 106 -2.52 1.49 -7.04
N GLN A 107 -3.06 2.46 -6.28
CA GLN A 107 -3.87 3.55 -6.85
C GLN A 107 -3.08 4.35 -7.88
N HIS A 108 -1.85 4.76 -7.54
CA HIS A 108 -1.01 5.54 -8.44
C HIS A 108 -0.62 4.76 -9.70
N ALA A 109 -0.23 3.49 -9.56
CA ALA A 109 0.07 2.64 -10.70
C ALA A 109 -1.14 2.50 -11.65
N MET A 110 -2.36 2.33 -11.11
CA MET A 110 -3.57 2.29 -11.90
C MET A 110 -3.85 3.62 -12.61
N THR A 111 -3.64 4.75 -11.93
CA THR A 111 -3.81 6.08 -12.52
C THR A 111 -2.85 6.28 -13.69
N ASN A 112 -1.57 5.97 -13.51
CA ASN A 112 -0.55 6.10 -14.54
C ASN A 112 -0.81 5.14 -15.72
N ALA A 113 -1.23 3.91 -15.43
CA ALA A 113 -1.60 2.96 -16.47
C ALA A 113 -2.74 3.50 -17.36
N ARG A 114 -3.73 4.14 -16.75
CA ARG A 114 -4.84 4.74 -17.50
C ARG A 114 -4.43 5.93 -18.34
N GLN A 115 -3.55 6.78 -17.82
CA GLN A 115 -2.97 7.89 -18.58
C GLN A 115 -2.17 7.39 -19.78
N SER A 116 -1.60 6.19 -19.68
CA SER A 116 -0.88 5.51 -20.77
C SER A 116 -1.78 4.65 -21.67
N GLY A 117 -3.10 4.74 -21.53
CA GLY A 117 -4.05 4.00 -22.38
C GLY A 117 -4.32 2.56 -21.94
N HIS A 118 -3.81 2.12 -20.79
CA HIS A 118 -4.11 0.82 -20.21
C HIS A 118 -5.30 0.92 -19.24
N TYR A 119 -6.10 -0.14 -19.13
CA TYR A 119 -7.30 -0.15 -18.29
C TYR A 119 -7.27 -1.32 -17.30
N PRO A 120 -6.38 -1.28 -16.28
CA PRO A 120 -6.37 -2.30 -15.24
C PRO A 120 -7.65 -2.25 -14.42
N THR A 121 -7.99 -3.37 -13.81
CA THR A 121 -9.12 -3.48 -12.87
C THR A 121 -8.62 -3.68 -11.45
N ALA A 122 -9.44 -3.28 -10.47
CA ALA A 122 -9.21 -3.57 -9.07
C ALA A 122 -10.42 -4.28 -8.46
N SER A 123 -10.13 -5.18 -7.53
CA SER A 123 -11.13 -5.84 -6.70
C SER A 123 -10.81 -5.55 -5.25
N ARG A 124 -11.84 -5.27 -4.45
CA ARG A 124 -11.72 -5.15 -3.01
C ARG A 124 -12.52 -6.27 -2.35
N ARG A 125 -11.83 -7.15 -1.64
CA ARG A 125 -12.42 -8.29 -0.95
C ARG A 125 -12.33 -8.11 0.55
N THR A 126 -13.40 -8.42 1.22
CA THR A 126 -13.43 -8.49 2.68
C THR A 126 -12.84 -9.82 3.14
N VAL A 127 -12.16 -9.80 4.29
CA VAL A 127 -11.58 -10.99 4.92
C VAL A 127 -12.08 -11.02 6.37
N GLY A 128 -12.63 -12.16 6.78
CA GLY A 128 -13.13 -12.34 8.15
C GLY A 128 -14.30 -11.42 8.52
N ASP A 129 -14.41 -11.08 9.79
CA ASP A 129 -15.42 -10.18 10.33
C ASP A 129 -15.09 -8.72 9.99
N THR A 130 -15.54 -8.31 8.84
CA THR A 130 -15.25 -7.01 8.27
C THR A 130 -16.30 -5.98 8.68
N CYS A 131 -15.86 -4.76 8.99
CA CYS A 131 -16.75 -3.66 9.34
C CYS A 131 -17.73 -3.30 8.21
N LYS A 132 -18.85 -2.65 8.57
CA LYS A 132 -19.89 -2.23 7.59
C LYS A 132 -19.32 -1.38 6.45
N TRP A 133 -18.38 -0.47 6.75
CA TRP A 133 -17.75 0.36 5.73
C TRP A 133 -16.96 -0.47 4.72
N CYS A 134 -16.13 -1.41 5.17
CA CYS A 134 -15.39 -2.29 4.26
C CYS A 134 -16.33 -3.14 3.38
N ARG A 135 -17.43 -3.63 3.96
CA ARG A 135 -18.45 -4.37 3.19
C ARG A 135 -19.11 -3.52 2.13
N SER A 136 -19.40 -2.24 2.42
CA SER A 136 -19.99 -1.32 1.44
C SER A 136 -19.04 -0.96 0.28
N LYS A 137 -17.74 -1.14 0.45
CA LYS A 137 -16.71 -0.89 -0.57
C LYS A 137 -16.22 -2.17 -1.27
N ALA A 138 -16.76 -3.34 -0.87
CA ALA A 138 -16.42 -4.60 -1.54
C ALA A 138 -16.97 -4.58 -2.99
N ALA A 139 -16.09 -4.79 -3.95
CA ALA A 139 -16.45 -4.83 -5.37
C ALA A 139 -15.39 -5.62 -6.14
N GLU A 140 -15.78 -6.17 -7.28
CA GLU A 140 -14.89 -6.94 -8.14
C GLU A 140 -14.73 -6.29 -9.52
N ASN A 141 -13.51 -6.36 -10.03
CA ASN A 141 -13.13 -5.94 -11.40
C ASN A 141 -13.58 -4.51 -11.76
N VAL A 142 -13.42 -3.58 -10.82
CA VAL A 142 -13.74 -2.16 -11.03
C VAL A 142 -12.66 -1.53 -11.91
N GLU A 143 -13.04 -1.04 -13.09
CA GLU A 143 -12.11 -0.44 -14.05
C GLU A 143 -11.62 0.95 -13.62
N ASN A 144 -12.43 1.71 -12.92
CA ASN A 144 -12.09 3.05 -12.45
C ASN A 144 -12.48 3.25 -10.99
N PRO A 145 -11.78 2.57 -10.07
CA PRO A 145 -12.11 2.71 -8.67
C PRO A 145 -11.84 4.14 -8.21
N PRO A 146 -12.78 4.76 -7.45
CA PRO A 146 -12.55 6.06 -6.85
C PRO A 146 -11.44 5.97 -5.79
N ALA A 147 -10.84 7.11 -5.43
CA ALA A 147 -9.74 7.16 -4.46
C ALA A 147 -10.08 6.46 -3.14
N GLU A 148 -11.29 6.62 -2.65
CA GLU A 148 -11.79 5.98 -1.43
C GLU A 148 -11.83 4.44 -1.50
N PHE A 149 -11.83 3.84 -2.70
CA PHE A 149 -11.70 2.40 -2.89
C PHE A 149 -10.40 1.86 -2.30
N PHE A 150 -9.34 2.67 -2.34
CA PHE A 150 -8.01 2.34 -1.83
C PHE A 150 -7.81 2.72 -0.36
N HIS A 151 -8.72 3.47 0.25
CA HIS A 151 -8.60 3.85 1.65
C HIS A 151 -8.66 2.62 2.56
N ARG A 152 -7.82 2.62 3.58
CA ARG A 152 -7.80 1.64 4.65
C ARG A 152 -7.96 2.34 5.99
N HIS A 153 -8.77 1.78 6.87
CA HIS A 153 -8.88 2.23 8.26
C HIS A 153 -8.04 1.33 9.18
N ALA A 154 -7.86 1.72 10.42
CA ALA A 154 -7.20 0.91 11.43
C ALA A 154 -7.91 -0.46 11.57
N GLY A 155 -7.13 -1.54 11.68
CA GLY A 155 -7.66 -2.91 11.77
C GLY A 155 -8.34 -3.43 10.49
N CYS A 156 -8.06 -2.82 9.33
CA CYS A 156 -8.64 -3.27 8.06
C CYS A 156 -7.86 -4.42 7.44
N ASP A 157 -8.45 -5.61 7.39
CA ASP A 157 -7.89 -6.80 6.74
C ASP A 157 -8.33 -6.99 5.27
N CYS A 158 -9.06 -6.03 4.72
CA CYS A 158 -9.50 -6.09 3.33
C CYS A 158 -8.32 -6.21 2.38
N GLN A 159 -8.49 -7.05 1.36
CA GLN A 159 -7.52 -7.21 0.28
C GLN A 159 -7.92 -6.33 -0.91
N ILE A 160 -6.96 -5.56 -1.43
CA ILE A 160 -7.08 -4.87 -2.71
C ILE A 160 -6.21 -5.64 -3.69
N ILE A 161 -6.83 -6.16 -4.74
CA ILE A 161 -6.21 -6.96 -5.78
C ILE A 161 -6.37 -6.20 -7.07
N THR A 162 -5.24 -5.86 -7.69
CA THR A 162 -5.19 -5.21 -8.99
C THR A 162 -4.84 -6.23 -10.07
N LYS A 163 -5.39 -6.08 -11.26
CA LYS A 163 -5.14 -6.96 -12.39
C LYS A 163 -4.90 -6.14 -13.66
N GLY A 164 -3.77 -6.38 -14.32
CA GLY A 164 -3.53 -5.97 -15.69
C GLY A 164 -4.05 -7.02 -16.67
N TYR A 165 -4.21 -6.63 -17.92
CA TYR A 165 -4.54 -7.56 -18.99
C TYR A 165 -3.26 -8.12 -19.60
N LYS A 166 -3.09 -9.44 -19.50
CA LYS A 166 -2.05 -10.16 -20.26
C LYS A 166 -2.66 -10.68 -21.55
N SER A 167 -1.99 -10.46 -22.68
CA SER A 167 -2.34 -11.11 -23.94
C SER A 167 -2.18 -12.63 -23.84
N ARG A 168 -2.75 -13.37 -24.82
CA ARG A 168 -2.52 -14.82 -24.96
C ARG A 168 -1.03 -15.20 -25.03
N ASN A 169 -0.20 -14.29 -25.47
CA ASN A 169 1.26 -14.48 -25.59
C ASN A 169 2.05 -14.01 -24.37
N GLY A 170 1.38 -13.71 -23.25
CA GLY A 170 2.04 -13.19 -22.02
C GLY A 170 2.46 -11.72 -22.12
N LEU A 171 2.30 -11.08 -23.26
CA LEU A 171 2.52 -9.65 -23.43
C LEU A 171 1.29 -8.87 -22.91
N LEU A 172 1.55 -7.73 -22.31
CA LEU A 172 0.47 -6.81 -21.95
C LEU A 172 -0.09 -6.17 -23.21
N GLN A 173 -1.39 -6.24 -23.38
CA GLN A 173 -2.09 -5.57 -24.47
C GLN A 173 -2.90 -4.41 -23.92
N ASN A 174 -3.02 -3.36 -24.72
CA ASN A 174 -3.97 -2.30 -24.43
C ASN A 174 -5.37 -2.91 -24.32
N TYR A 175 -6.02 -2.66 -23.21
CA TYR A 175 -7.39 -3.12 -23.00
C TYR A 175 -8.33 -2.26 -23.86
N VAL A 176 -9.02 -2.89 -24.78
CA VAL A 176 -10.11 -2.25 -25.52
C VAL A 176 -11.38 -2.41 -24.71
N LYS A 177 -12.01 -1.30 -24.36
CA LYS A 177 -13.26 -1.32 -23.58
C LYS A 177 -14.31 -2.19 -24.27
N PRO A 178 -15.12 -2.95 -23.50
CA PRO A 178 -16.17 -3.82 -24.08
C PRO A 178 -17.20 -3.11 -24.97
N LYS A 179 -17.31 -1.79 -24.89
CA LYS A 179 -18.20 -0.99 -25.75
C LYS A 179 -17.70 -0.82 -27.19
N ASP A 180 -16.46 -1.13 -27.45
CA ASP A 180 -15.80 -0.94 -28.75
C ASP A 180 -15.69 -2.28 -29.51
N ARG A 181 -16.47 -3.29 -29.09
CA ARG A 181 -16.58 -4.59 -29.76
C ARG A 181 -17.91 -4.74 -30.45
#